data_9a1bf5bfed45ab2ccad957cff4ef0f37
#
_entry.id   9a1bf5bfed45ab2ccad957cff4ef0f37
#
_cell.length_a   1.000
_cell.length_b   1.000
_cell.length_c   1.000
_cell.angle_alpha   90.00
_cell.angle_beta   90.00
_cell.angle_gamma   90.00
#
_symmetry.space_group_name_H-M   'P 1'
#
loop_
_entity.id
_entity.type
_entity.pdbx_description
1 polymer ?
#
loop_
_entity_poly.entity_id
_entity_poly.type
_entity_poly.pdbx_seq_one_letter_code
_entity_poly.pdbx_strand_id
1 'polypeptide(L)'
;MNAYKFRNNDEIGKLEAETDSYLDACFYESNVFKGIVNFDSTEKNPDFTRRIIVGRTGSGKSALLKKILDKGNIKLHDTIEAENTIFEHINNNVFISDLISKGIDLRGFYKSLWLHVLLMKVIPAVYRSSYQSFFEEIKDLIGGKKKPYKPEVANDYIEQFKENFFNDKALIEISNKLESDLSFKLGNSAVGVGGKISNSDTAKIQSETSSYVSRELLFKQKELIKILKEEFADSNQVRIV
;
A
#
# COMPACT_ATOMS: atom_id res chain seq x y z
N MET A 1 -14.29 -40.33 -24.30
CA MET A 1 -13.37 -39.19 -24.33
C MET A 1 -12.04 -39.69 -24.83
N ASN A 2 -11.57 -39.23 -25.99
CA ASN A 2 -10.21 -39.56 -26.44
C ASN A 2 -9.22 -38.80 -25.55
N ALA A 3 -8.38 -39.52 -24.79
CA ALA A 3 -7.32 -38.91 -24.01
C ALA A 3 -6.31 -38.20 -24.99
N TYR A 4 -6.07 -36.93 -24.75
CA TYR A 4 -5.05 -36.19 -25.50
C TYR A 4 -3.67 -36.80 -25.21
N LYS A 5 -2.93 -37.11 -26.23
CA LYS A 5 -1.54 -37.60 -26.12
C LYS A 5 -0.58 -36.46 -26.47
N PHE A 6 0.18 -36.00 -25.47
CA PHE A 6 1.22 -35.01 -25.70
C PHE A 6 2.28 -35.54 -26.69
N ARG A 7 2.68 -34.68 -27.63
CA ARG A 7 3.78 -34.93 -28.59
C ARG A 7 5.02 -34.19 -28.13
N ASN A 8 6.20 -34.58 -28.57
CA ASN A 8 7.46 -33.94 -28.18
C ASN A 8 7.56 -32.44 -28.52
N ASN A 9 6.72 -31.96 -29.45
CA ASN A 9 6.69 -30.54 -29.85
C ASN A 9 5.46 -29.79 -29.33
N ASP A 10 4.67 -30.40 -28.47
CA ASP A 10 3.51 -29.73 -27.88
C ASP A 10 3.99 -28.68 -26.86
N GLU A 11 3.55 -27.46 -27.06
CA GLU A 11 3.82 -26.36 -26.13
C GLU A 11 2.83 -26.42 -24.95
N ILE A 12 3.33 -26.51 -23.73
CA ILE A 12 2.51 -26.73 -22.54
C ILE A 12 2.16 -25.40 -21.84
N GLY A 13 2.62 -24.27 -22.38
CA GLY A 13 2.53 -22.95 -21.77
C GLY A 13 3.83 -22.54 -21.05
N LYS A 14 3.81 -21.36 -20.44
CA LYS A 14 4.96 -20.79 -19.75
C LYS A 14 4.86 -20.97 -18.23
N LEU A 15 6.01 -20.89 -17.55
CA LEU A 15 6.07 -20.96 -16.08
C LEU A 15 5.41 -19.76 -15.39
N GLU A 16 5.45 -18.60 -16.06
CA GLU A 16 4.92 -17.34 -15.54
C GLU A 16 3.54 -17.08 -16.16
N ALA A 17 2.54 -16.95 -15.32
CA ALA A 17 1.15 -16.71 -15.76
C ALA A 17 0.99 -15.40 -16.54
N GLU A 18 1.81 -14.39 -16.24
CA GLU A 18 1.80 -13.07 -16.86
C GLU A 18 2.14 -13.14 -18.36
N THR A 19 3.01 -14.07 -18.74
CA THR A 19 3.51 -14.23 -20.11
C THR A 19 2.95 -15.45 -20.82
N ASP A 20 2.07 -16.24 -20.16
CA ASP A 20 1.50 -17.46 -20.72
C ASP A 20 0.30 -17.16 -21.62
N SER A 21 0.48 -17.40 -22.94
CA SER A 21 -0.56 -17.24 -23.95
C SER A 21 -1.66 -18.31 -23.89
N TYR A 22 -1.38 -19.45 -23.27
CA TYR A 22 -2.33 -20.55 -23.12
C TYR A 22 -3.19 -20.47 -21.87
N LEU A 23 -2.87 -19.54 -20.96
CA LEU A 23 -3.57 -19.41 -19.69
C LEU A 23 -5.09 -19.30 -19.85
N ASP A 24 -5.54 -18.54 -20.86
CA ASP A 24 -6.97 -18.33 -21.12
C ASP A 24 -7.69 -19.61 -21.52
N ALA A 25 -7.05 -20.44 -22.34
CA ALA A 25 -7.61 -21.69 -22.82
C ALA A 25 -7.56 -22.81 -21.77
N CYS A 26 -6.58 -22.78 -20.87
CA CYS A 26 -6.33 -23.84 -19.89
C CYS A 26 -6.82 -23.52 -18.48
N PHE A 27 -7.27 -22.29 -18.21
CA PHE A 27 -7.67 -21.88 -16.88
C PHE A 27 -8.98 -22.55 -16.46
N TYR A 28 -8.93 -23.29 -15.36
CA TYR A 28 -10.11 -23.89 -14.76
C TYR A 28 -10.75 -22.95 -13.73
N GLU A 29 -12.00 -22.57 -13.96
CA GLU A 29 -12.78 -21.75 -13.04
C GLU A 29 -13.26 -22.55 -11.84
N SER A 30 -12.41 -22.62 -10.81
CA SER A 30 -12.75 -23.28 -9.55
C SER A 30 -13.87 -22.56 -8.79
N ASN A 31 -14.48 -23.24 -7.82
CA ASN A 31 -15.46 -22.62 -6.93
C ASN A 31 -14.86 -21.45 -6.13
N VAL A 32 -13.57 -21.53 -5.78
CA VAL A 32 -12.84 -20.45 -5.12
C VAL A 32 -12.75 -19.22 -6.05
N PHE A 33 -12.38 -19.43 -7.30
CA PHE A 33 -12.35 -18.36 -8.30
C PHE A 33 -13.71 -17.69 -8.46
N LYS A 34 -14.77 -18.51 -8.66
CA LYS A 34 -16.15 -18.00 -8.79
C LYS A 34 -16.59 -17.21 -7.55
N GLY A 35 -16.25 -17.66 -6.35
CA GLY A 35 -16.54 -16.95 -5.11
C GLY A 35 -15.80 -15.62 -4.95
N ILE A 36 -14.64 -15.46 -5.63
CA ILE A 36 -13.88 -14.20 -5.61
C ILE A 36 -14.41 -13.21 -6.68
N VAL A 37 -14.73 -13.72 -7.89
CA VAL A 37 -15.13 -12.90 -9.04
C VAL A 37 -16.60 -12.50 -8.99
N ASN A 38 -17.49 -13.42 -8.59
CA ASN A 38 -18.94 -13.17 -8.52
C ASN A 38 -19.35 -12.46 -7.23
N PHE A 39 -18.46 -11.67 -6.68
CA PHE A 39 -18.77 -10.82 -5.54
C PHE A 39 -19.88 -9.83 -5.92
N ASP A 40 -21.07 -10.07 -5.41
CA ASP A 40 -22.18 -9.15 -5.54
C ASP A 40 -21.99 -7.99 -4.56
N SER A 41 -21.81 -6.78 -5.11
CA SER A 41 -21.62 -5.54 -4.33
C SER A 41 -22.85 -5.17 -3.48
N THR A 42 -23.96 -5.91 -3.64
CA THR A 42 -25.19 -5.70 -2.85
C THR A 42 -25.09 -6.27 -1.43
N GLU A 43 -24.18 -7.20 -1.18
CA GLU A 43 -23.93 -7.67 0.19
C GLU A 43 -23.04 -6.68 0.96
N LYS A 44 -23.67 -5.92 1.86
CA LYS A 44 -23.01 -4.98 2.77
C LYS A 44 -22.10 -5.65 3.82
N ASN A 45 -21.51 -6.79 3.54
CA ASN A 45 -20.66 -7.50 4.49
C ASN A 45 -19.20 -7.06 4.31
N PRO A 46 -18.62 -6.27 5.24
CA PRO A 46 -17.26 -5.75 5.15
C PRO A 46 -16.18 -6.85 5.13
N ASP A 47 -16.49 -8.07 5.56
CA ASP A 47 -15.54 -9.19 5.57
C ASP A 47 -15.22 -9.73 4.16
N PHE A 48 -16.03 -9.41 3.15
CA PHE A 48 -15.78 -9.83 1.77
C PHE A 48 -14.84 -8.91 0.98
N THR A 49 -14.48 -7.76 1.51
CA THR A 49 -13.64 -6.78 0.80
C THR A 49 -12.15 -7.09 0.84
N ARG A 50 -11.72 -8.04 1.69
CA ARG A 50 -10.31 -8.42 1.84
C ARG A 50 -10.13 -9.90 1.53
N ARG A 51 -9.10 -10.22 0.75
CA ARG A 51 -8.74 -11.60 0.41
C ARG A 51 -7.23 -11.77 0.53
N ILE A 52 -6.84 -12.86 1.16
CA ILE A 52 -5.45 -13.31 1.21
C ILE A 52 -5.40 -14.65 0.50
N ILE A 53 -4.63 -14.72 -0.57
CA ILE A 53 -4.43 -15.95 -1.33
C ILE A 53 -3.08 -16.54 -0.91
N VAL A 54 -3.12 -17.69 -0.27
CA VAL A 54 -1.93 -18.39 0.21
C VAL A 54 -1.79 -19.71 -0.56
N GLY A 55 -0.57 -20.03 -0.94
CA GLY A 55 -0.26 -21.28 -1.64
C GLY A 55 1.23 -21.44 -1.90
N ARG A 56 1.66 -22.65 -2.19
CA ARG A 56 3.05 -22.96 -2.54
C ARG A 56 3.43 -22.29 -3.88
N THR A 57 4.73 -22.15 -4.14
CA THR A 57 5.23 -21.77 -5.46
C THR A 57 4.68 -22.72 -6.52
N GLY A 58 4.25 -22.20 -7.67
CA GLY A 58 3.63 -22.99 -8.75
C GLY A 58 2.17 -23.38 -8.51
N SER A 59 1.51 -22.97 -7.42
CA SER A 59 0.09 -23.31 -7.15
C SER A 59 -0.93 -22.46 -7.94
N GLY A 60 -0.47 -21.63 -8.88
CA GLY A 60 -1.34 -20.83 -9.74
C GLY A 60 -1.87 -19.54 -9.12
N LYS A 61 -1.23 -18.99 -8.06
CA LYS A 61 -1.64 -17.72 -7.44
C LYS A 61 -1.65 -16.55 -8.43
N SER A 62 -0.55 -16.40 -9.20
CA SER A 62 -0.44 -15.34 -10.22
C SER A 62 -1.46 -15.52 -11.33
N ALA A 63 -1.70 -16.76 -11.78
CA ALA A 63 -2.74 -17.08 -12.75
C ALA A 63 -4.14 -16.71 -12.25
N LEU A 64 -4.44 -17.05 -10.99
CA LEU A 64 -5.69 -16.69 -10.34
C LEU A 64 -5.86 -15.17 -10.27
N LEU A 65 -4.81 -14.45 -9.86
CA LEU A 65 -4.81 -13.00 -9.76
C LEU A 65 -5.08 -12.34 -11.12
N LYS A 66 -4.33 -12.72 -12.16
CA LYS A 66 -4.51 -12.23 -13.52
C LYS A 66 -5.96 -12.44 -13.99
N LYS A 67 -6.52 -13.63 -13.78
CA LYS A 67 -7.89 -13.93 -14.17
C LYS A 67 -8.96 -13.17 -13.38
N ILE A 68 -8.71 -12.86 -12.10
CA ILE A 68 -9.58 -11.98 -11.31
C ILE A 68 -9.59 -10.56 -11.89
N LEU A 69 -8.44 -10.06 -12.30
CA LEU A 69 -8.32 -8.73 -12.90
C LEU A 69 -8.99 -8.67 -14.28
N ASP A 70 -8.83 -9.71 -15.09
CA ASP A 70 -9.39 -9.79 -16.46
C ASP A 70 -10.92 -9.93 -16.48
N LYS A 71 -11.48 -10.79 -15.61
CA LYS A 71 -12.93 -11.14 -15.62
C LYS A 71 -13.77 -10.33 -14.63
N GLY A 72 -13.14 -9.66 -13.68
CA GLY A 72 -13.88 -8.88 -12.70
C GLY A 72 -14.56 -7.66 -13.35
N ASN A 73 -15.75 -7.31 -12.89
CA ASN A 73 -16.37 -6.00 -13.15
C ASN A 73 -15.56 -4.88 -12.48
N ILE A 74 -14.22 -5.02 -12.49
CA ILE A 74 -13.28 -4.12 -11.84
C ILE A 74 -12.96 -3.01 -12.82
N LYS A 75 -13.46 -1.81 -12.55
CA LYS A 75 -13.21 -0.66 -13.43
C LYS A 75 -11.79 -0.11 -13.30
N LEU A 76 -11.24 -0.20 -12.10
CA LEU A 76 -9.92 0.34 -11.78
C LEU A 76 -9.18 -0.67 -10.91
N HIS A 77 -7.98 -1.03 -11.31
CA HIS A 77 -7.07 -1.86 -10.52
C HIS A 77 -5.64 -1.33 -10.64
N ASP A 78 -4.86 -1.56 -9.63
CA ASP A 78 -3.42 -1.35 -9.62
C ASP A 78 -2.74 -2.44 -8.80
N THR A 79 -1.46 -2.68 -9.06
CA THR A 79 -0.66 -3.72 -8.42
C THR A 79 0.46 -3.08 -7.61
N ILE A 80 0.73 -3.63 -6.44
CA ILE A 80 1.84 -3.21 -5.59
C ILE A 80 2.84 -4.36 -5.48
N GLU A 81 4.06 -4.12 -5.96
CA GLU A 81 5.18 -5.02 -5.79
C GLU A 81 5.88 -4.72 -4.45
N ALA A 82 5.51 -5.47 -3.42
CA ALA A 82 5.94 -5.22 -2.05
C ALA A 82 7.47 -5.30 -1.86
N GLU A 83 8.14 -6.21 -2.56
CA GLU A 83 9.59 -6.41 -2.44
C GLU A 83 10.36 -5.18 -2.91
N ASN A 84 10.01 -4.65 -4.07
CA ASN A 84 10.72 -3.54 -4.69
C ASN A 84 10.38 -2.18 -4.09
N THR A 85 9.29 -2.07 -3.32
CA THR A 85 8.82 -0.79 -2.81
C THR A 85 9.20 -0.60 -1.34
N ILE A 86 8.70 -1.43 -0.44
CA ILE A 86 8.85 -1.22 1.01
C ILE A 86 10.03 -2.00 1.58
N PHE A 87 10.18 -3.28 1.21
CA PHE A 87 11.19 -4.13 1.84
C PHE A 87 12.59 -3.73 1.46
N GLU A 88 12.84 -3.36 0.20
CA GLU A 88 14.13 -2.86 -0.23
C GLU A 88 14.51 -1.57 0.51
N HIS A 89 13.57 -0.63 0.63
CA HIS A 89 13.79 0.61 1.36
C HIS A 89 14.14 0.35 2.84
N ILE A 90 13.39 -0.52 3.52
CA ILE A 90 13.60 -0.84 4.93
C ILE A 90 14.98 -1.52 5.13
N ASN A 91 15.32 -2.50 4.30
CA ASN A 91 16.54 -3.25 4.41
C ASN A 91 17.80 -2.40 4.18
N ASN A 92 17.69 -1.38 3.32
CA ASN A 92 18.82 -0.52 2.97
C ASN A 92 18.94 0.72 3.89
N ASN A 93 17.98 0.97 4.78
CA ASN A 93 18.00 2.12 5.67
C ASN A 93 18.71 1.82 6.99
N VAL A 94 19.89 2.44 7.17
CA VAL A 94 20.76 2.23 8.34
C VAL A 94 20.07 2.62 9.65
N PHE A 95 19.35 3.73 9.66
CA PHE A 95 18.64 4.22 10.85
C PHE A 95 17.54 3.26 11.28
N ILE A 96 16.72 2.77 10.35
CA ILE A 96 15.68 1.77 10.62
C ILE A 96 16.29 0.45 11.13
N SER A 97 17.39 0.00 10.52
CA SER A 97 18.11 -1.19 10.95
C SER A 97 18.66 -1.05 12.37
N ASP A 98 19.12 0.15 12.75
CA ASP A 98 19.60 0.41 14.11
C ASP A 98 18.45 0.40 15.14
N LEU A 99 17.29 0.99 14.81
CA LEU A 99 16.08 0.89 15.65
C LEU A 99 15.66 -0.58 15.87
N ILE A 100 15.69 -1.40 14.82
CA ILE A 100 15.39 -2.84 14.91
C ILE A 100 16.38 -3.53 15.83
N SER A 101 17.68 -3.26 15.67
CA SER A 101 18.74 -3.87 16.49
C SER A 101 18.59 -3.57 17.98
N LYS A 102 17.99 -2.44 18.32
CA LYS A 102 17.70 -2.00 19.69
C LYS A 102 16.34 -2.53 20.22
N GLY A 103 15.63 -3.33 19.43
CA GLY A 103 14.35 -3.91 19.81
C GLY A 103 13.19 -2.92 19.84
N ILE A 104 13.30 -1.79 19.13
CA ILE A 104 12.20 -0.81 19.02
C ILE A 104 11.06 -1.41 18.18
N ASP A 105 9.84 -1.32 18.70
CA ASP A 105 8.65 -1.78 17.98
C ASP A 105 8.28 -0.81 16.86
N LEU A 106 8.51 -1.24 15.62
CA LEU A 106 8.24 -0.51 14.39
C LEU A 106 6.93 -0.90 13.69
N ARG A 107 6.06 -1.71 14.30
CA ARG A 107 4.79 -2.14 13.67
C ARG A 107 3.93 -0.97 13.23
N GLY A 108 3.85 0.08 14.05
CA GLY A 108 3.13 1.31 13.67
C GLY A 108 3.77 2.03 12.49
N PHE A 109 5.09 2.08 12.44
CA PHE A 109 5.85 2.66 11.34
C PHE A 109 5.63 1.89 10.03
N TYR A 110 5.77 0.57 10.03
CA TYR A 110 5.49 -0.26 8.85
C TYR A 110 4.04 -0.11 8.37
N LYS A 111 3.11 -0.04 9.31
CA LYS A 111 1.71 0.23 8.96
C LYS A 111 1.55 1.57 8.24
N SER A 112 2.27 2.61 8.67
CA SER A 112 2.19 3.92 8.02
C SER A 112 2.82 3.91 6.63
N LEU A 113 3.92 3.19 6.42
CA LEU A 113 4.52 3.01 5.09
C LEU A 113 3.54 2.33 4.13
N TRP A 114 2.92 1.22 4.56
CA TRP A 114 1.91 0.53 3.75
C TRP A 114 0.70 1.40 3.44
N LEU A 115 0.22 2.16 4.42
CA LEU A 115 -0.89 3.09 4.17
C LEU A 115 -0.50 4.18 3.16
N HIS A 116 0.74 4.67 3.21
CA HIS A 116 1.22 5.64 2.23
C HIS A 116 1.25 5.03 0.82
N VAL A 117 1.82 3.84 0.65
CA VAL A 117 1.86 3.13 -0.65
C VAL A 117 0.45 2.87 -1.19
N LEU A 118 -0.48 2.45 -0.34
CA LEU A 118 -1.88 2.29 -0.73
C LEU A 118 -2.51 3.62 -1.18
N LEU A 119 -2.28 4.70 -0.46
CA LEU A 119 -2.77 6.03 -0.83
C LEU A 119 -2.21 6.52 -2.16
N MET A 120 -0.91 6.30 -2.41
CA MET A 120 -0.26 6.61 -3.69
C MET A 120 -0.95 5.95 -4.89
N LYS A 121 -1.50 4.76 -4.70
CA LYS A 121 -2.19 3.99 -5.75
C LYS A 121 -3.69 4.31 -5.83
N VAL A 122 -4.35 4.45 -4.68
CA VAL A 122 -5.79 4.74 -4.63
C VAL A 122 -6.11 6.11 -5.22
N ILE A 123 -5.36 7.12 -4.85
CA ILE A 123 -5.66 8.50 -5.21
C ILE A 123 -5.71 8.72 -6.73
N PRO A 124 -4.67 8.37 -7.52
CA PRO A 124 -4.73 8.53 -8.97
C PRO A 124 -5.79 7.65 -9.64
N ALA A 125 -5.99 6.43 -9.12
CA ALA A 125 -7.00 5.51 -9.66
C ALA A 125 -8.40 6.09 -9.55
N VAL A 126 -8.61 6.87 -8.54
CA VAL A 126 -9.91 7.41 -8.20
C VAL A 126 -10.20 8.73 -8.92
N TYR A 127 -9.30 9.69 -8.80
CA TYR A 127 -9.51 11.01 -9.36
C TYR A 127 -9.19 11.09 -10.86
N ARG A 128 -8.55 10.07 -11.45
CA ARG A 128 -8.14 10.03 -12.87
C ARG A 128 -7.43 11.29 -13.35
N SER A 129 -6.90 12.07 -12.45
CA SER A 129 -6.39 13.39 -12.72
C SER A 129 -4.87 13.42 -12.75
N SER A 130 -4.34 14.34 -13.53
CA SER A 130 -2.94 14.70 -13.47
C SER A 130 -2.61 15.28 -12.09
N TYR A 131 -1.38 15.14 -11.68
CA TYR A 131 -0.82 15.53 -10.39
C TYR A 131 -1.30 16.88 -9.82
N GLN A 132 -1.41 17.90 -10.67
CA GLN A 132 -1.82 19.25 -10.27
C GLN A 132 -3.31 19.36 -9.98
N SER A 133 -4.15 18.72 -10.79
CA SER A 133 -5.60 18.78 -10.58
C SER A 133 -6.02 18.05 -9.30
N PHE A 134 -5.31 16.98 -8.91
CA PHE A 134 -5.59 16.28 -7.68
C PHE A 134 -5.40 17.16 -6.42
N PHE A 135 -4.31 17.92 -6.34
CA PHE A 135 -4.11 18.83 -5.21
C PHE A 135 -5.13 19.97 -5.17
N GLU A 136 -5.56 20.46 -6.33
CA GLU A 136 -6.61 21.47 -6.42
C GLU A 136 -7.96 20.87 -6.03
N GLU A 137 -8.32 19.68 -6.51
CA GLU A 137 -9.53 18.96 -6.15
C GLU A 137 -9.59 18.66 -4.64
N ILE A 138 -8.49 18.22 -4.02
CA ILE A 138 -8.44 18.02 -2.57
C ILE A 138 -8.57 19.35 -1.82
N LYS A 139 -7.96 20.42 -2.29
CA LYS A 139 -8.14 21.75 -1.68
C LYS A 139 -9.60 22.20 -1.75
N ASP A 140 -10.25 21.99 -2.87
CA ASP A 140 -11.67 22.32 -3.05
C ASP A 140 -12.58 21.44 -2.20
N LEU A 141 -12.26 20.15 -2.07
CA LEU A 141 -12.97 19.19 -1.23
C LEU A 141 -12.86 19.56 0.26
N ILE A 142 -11.65 19.90 0.70
CA ILE A 142 -11.37 20.32 2.07
C ILE A 142 -11.95 21.72 2.35
N GLY A 143 -11.94 22.60 1.34
CA GLY A 143 -12.51 23.96 1.40
C GLY A 143 -14.04 24.03 1.15
N GLY A 144 -14.66 22.95 0.63
CA GLY A 144 -16.05 22.91 0.20
C GLY A 144 -17.09 22.83 1.31
N LYS A 145 -18.39 22.83 0.91
CA LYS A 145 -19.54 22.92 1.83
C LYS A 145 -19.71 21.69 2.76
N LYS A 146 -19.11 20.54 2.45
CA LYS A 146 -19.07 19.35 3.31
C LYS A 146 -17.69 19.28 3.96
N LYS A 147 -17.52 19.93 5.10
CA LYS A 147 -16.26 19.90 5.85
C LYS A 147 -16.07 18.53 6.53
N PRO A 148 -15.07 17.72 6.13
CA PRO A 148 -14.66 16.57 6.93
C PRO A 148 -14.11 17.06 8.28
N TYR A 149 -14.14 16.19 9.27
CA TYR A 149 -13.57 16.48 10.58
C TYR A 149 -12.04 16.67 10.45
N LYS A 150 -11.53 17.87 10.76
CA LYS A 150 -10.12 18.27 10.65
C LYS A 150 -9.51 18.16 9.24
N PRO A 151 -10.03 18.88 8.26
CA PRO A 151 -9.52 18.84 6.88
C PRO A 151 -8.06 19.31 6.77
N GLU A 152 -7.63 20.22 7.63
CA GLU A 152 -6.26 20.72 7.70
C GLU A 152 -5.23 19.61 7.90
N VAL A 153 -5.54 18.59 8.70
CA VAL A 153 -4.61 17.48 8.99
C VAL A 153 -4.33 16.65 7.74
N ALA A 154 -5.36 16.40 6.93
CA ALA A 154 -5.18 15.65 5.69
C ALA A 154 -4.38 16.45 4.67
N ASN A 155 -4.66 17.75 4.55
CA ASN A 155 -3.92 18.65 3.70
C ASN A 155 -2.44 18.74 4.12
N ASP A 156 -2.19 18.91 5.42
CA ASP A 156 -0.83 18.93 5.97
C ASP A 156 -0.04 17.64 5.68
N TYR A 157 -0.73 16.49 5.68
CA TYR A 157 -0.08 15.23 5.34
C TYR A 157 0.33 15.18 3.86
N ILE A 158 -0.53 15.62 2.96
CA ILE A 158 -0.24 15.63 1.52
C ILE A 158 0.84 16.66 1.21
N GLU A 159 0.71 17.88 1.71
CA GLU A 159 1.63 18.98 1.42
C GLU A 159 3.06 18.72 1.91
N GLN A 160 3.26 17.92 2.95
CA GLN A 160 4.61 17.59 3.43
C GLN A 160 5.45 16.80 2.41
N PHE A 161 4.80 16.13 1.43
CA PHE A 161 5.48 15.37 0.39
C PHE A 161 5.46 16.08 -0.97
N LYS A 162 4.55 17.04 -1.18
CA LYS A 162 4.38 17.76 -2.43
C LYS A 162 4.40 16.80 -3.65
N GLU A 163 5.27 17.06 -4.62
CA GLU A 163 5.47 16.26 -5.82
C GLU A 163 5.98 14.83 -5.54
N ASN A 164 6.60 14.61 -4.39
CA ASN A 164 7.11 13.29 -4.00
C ASN A 164 6.02 12.38 -3.41
N PHE A 165 4.81 12.90 -3.16
CA PHE A 165 3.73 12.09 -2.56
C PHE A 165 3.45 10.80 -3.32
N PHE A 166 3.57 10.80 -4.65
CA PHE A 166 3.24 9.68 -5.52
C PHE A 166 4.45 8.87 -6.01
N ASN A 167 5.60 9.03 -5.39
CA ASN A 167 6.80 8.27 -5.75
C ASN A 167 7.51 7.69 -4.53
N ASP A 168 8.42 6.76 -4.76
CA ASP A 168 9.13 6.03 -3.71
C ASP A 168 10.01 6.92 -2.82
N LYS A 169 10.34 8.15 -3.27
CA LYS A 169 11.06 9.13 -2.46
C LYS A 169 10.28 9.53 -1.20
N ALA A 170 8.94 9.44 -1.24
CA ALA A 170 8.13 9.69 -0.05
C ALA A 170 8.45 8.72 1.09
N LEU A 171 8.77 7.46 0.80
CA LEU A 171 9.16 6.49 1.82
C LEU A 171 10.50 6.85 2.47
N ILE A 172 11.44 7.37 1.67
CA ILE A 172 12.72 7.89 2.17
C ILE A 172 12.47 9.12 3.05
N GLU A 173 11.62 10.04 2.61
CA GLU A 173 11.26 11.22 3.38
C GLU A 173 10.59 10.89 4.71
N ILE A 174 9.71 9.88 4.75
CA ILE A 174 9.09 9.40 6.00
C ILE A 174 10.16 8.94 6.99
N SER A 175 11.14 8.17 6.53
CA SER A 175 12.22 7.67 7.37
C SER A 175 13.14 8.80 7.84
N ASN A 176 13.51 9.72 6.97
CA ASN A 176 14.37 10.87 7.30
C ASN A 176 13.68 11.83 8.29
N LYS A 177 12.38 12.03 8.17
CA LYS A 177 11.61 12.87 9.11
C LYS A 177 11.52 12.21 10.49
N LEU A 178 11.33 10.87 10.54
CA LEU A 178 11.38 10.15 11.81
C LEU A 178 12.76 10.28 12.47
N GLU A 179 13.85 10.11 11.71
CA GLU A 179 15.21 10.27 12.19
C GLU A 179 15.47 11.68 12.72
N SER A 180 15.04 12.70 11.96
CA SER A 180 15.18 14.11 12.36
C SER A 180 14.40 14.43 13.64
N ASP A 181 13.15 13.97 13.77
CA ASP A 181 12.33 14.18 14.97
C ASP A 181 12.94 13.52 16.21
N LEU A 182 13.44 12.28 16.06
CA LEU A 182 14.13 11.59 17.14
C LEU A 182 15.44 12.27 17.52
N SER A 183 16.23 12.72 16.54
CA SER A 183 17.46 13.48 16.79
C SER A 183 17.20 14.76 17.55
N PHE A 184 16.16 15.49 17.20
CA PHE A 184 15.77 16.71 17.89
C PHE A 184 15.31 16.43 19.33
N LYS A 185 14.43 15.45 19.56
CA LYS A 185 13.85 15.18 20.88
C LYS A 185 14.78 14.46 21.84
N LEU A 186 15.67 13.63 21.32
CA LEU A 186 16.64 12.88 22.12
C LEU A 186 17.95 13.66 22.33
N GLY A 187 18.15 14.75 21.57
CA GLY A 187 19.37 15.52 21.51
C GLY A 187 20.30 15.01 20.40
N ASN A 188 21.00 15.92 19.72
CA ASN A 188 21.86 15.64 18.57
C ASN A 188 23.00 14.63 18.85
N SER A 189 23.32 14.39 20.11
CA SER A 189 24.29 13.35 20.52
C SER A 189 23.68 11.94 20.59
N ALA A 190 22.37 11.83 20.56
CA ALA A 190 21.69 10.54 20.64
C ALA A 190 21.59 9.86 19.28
N VAL A 191 21.54 10.61 18.18
CA VAL A 191 21.60 10.10 16.81
C VAL A 191 22.89 10.59 16.19
N GLY A 192 23.88 9.71 16.10
CA GLY A 192 25.19 10.02 15.55
C GLY A 192 25.22 10.11 14.02
N VAL A 193 26.33 10.54 13.47
CA VAL A 193 26.58 10.60 12.03
C VAL A 193 26.36 9.21 11.42
N GLY A 194 25.49 9.13 10.39
CA GLY A 194 25.11 7.89 9.72
C GLY A 194 23.94 7.14 10.34
N GLY A 195 23.09 7.83 11.14
CA GLY A 195 21.83 7.26 11.64
C GLY A 195 21.94 6.26 12.78
N LYS A 196 23.12 6.12 13.40
CA LYS A 196 23.30 5.24 14.56
C LYS A 196 22.87 5.94 15.85
N ILE A 197 22.00 5.27 16.59
CA ILE A 197 21.50 5.79 17.88
C ILE A 197 22.50 5.38 18.96
N SER A 198 23.00 6.36 19.73
CA SER A 198 23.85 6.08 20.89
C SER A 198 23.06 5.31 21.98
N ASN A 199 23.73 4.77 23.01
CA ASN A 199 23.14 3.99 24.12
C ASN A 199 22.19 4.84 24.99
N SER A 200 21.24 5.51 24.40
CA SER A 200 20.17 6.26 25.08
C SER A 200 19.06 5.28 25.52
N ASP A 201 18.30 5.70 26.48
CA ASP A 201 17.19 4.95 27.05
C ASP A 201 16.23 4.42 25.96
N THR A 202 16.25 3.10 25.74
CA THR A 202 15.40 2.42 24.75
C THR A 202 13.90 2.72 24.96
N ALA A 203 13.48 2.86 26.22
CA ALA A 203 12.09 3.19 26.54
C ALA A 203 11.71 4.60 26.03
N LYS A 204 12.63 5.55 26.15
CA LYS A 204 12.44 6.91 25.60
C LYS A 204 12.39 6.91 24.09
N ILE A 205 13.30 6.19 23.42
CA ILE A 205 13.30 6.03 21.96
C ILE A 205 11.98 5.41 21.49
N GLN A 206 11.52 4.35 22.15
CA GLN A 206 10.25 3.68 21.84
C GLN A 206 9.07 4.64 21.99
N SER A 207 9.02 5.40 23.07
CA SER A 207 7.94 6.38 23.34
C SER A 207 7.90 7.47 22.26
N GLU A 208 9.04 8.06 21.93
CA GLU A 208 9.12 9.13 20.92
C GLU A 208 8.81 8.60 19.52
N THR A 209 9.34 7.42 19.14
CA THR A 209 9.02 6.76 17.87
C THR A 209 7.51 6.52 17.75
N SER A 210 6.89 5.93 18.77
CA SER A 210 5.45 5.66 18.79
C SER A 210 4.61 6.94 18.72
N SER A 211 5.05 7.97 19.44
CA SER A 211 4.40 9.29 19.46
C SER A 211 4.46 9.96 18.08
N TYR A 212 5.63 9.98 17.43
CA TYR A 212 5.78 10.53 16.09
C TYR A 212 4.90 9.80 15.09
N VAL A 213 5.02 8.47 15.02
CA VAL A 213 4.26 7.63 14.07
C VAL A 213 2.75 7.82 14.26
N SER A 214 2.27 7.89 15.50
CA SER A 214 0.85 8.03 15.78
C SER A 214 0.30 9.39 15.36
N ARG A 215 1.01 10.48 15.65
CA ARG A 215 0.54 11.85 15.42
C ARG A 215 0.82 12.34 14.02
N GLU A 216 2.05 12.16 13.55
CA GLU A 216 2.49 12.77 12.29
C GLU A 216 2.18 11.90 11.06
N LEU A 217 2.01 10.59 11.25
CA LEU A 217 1.74 9.69 10.14
C LEU A 217 0.34 9.09 10.23
N LEU A 218 0.09 8.17 11.17
CA LEU A 218 -1.15 7.38 11.19
C LEU A 218 -2.40 8.22 11.39
N PHE A 219 -2.35 9.27 12.20
CA PHE A 219 -3.50 10.15 12.41
C PHE A 219 -3.87 10.89 11.11
N LYS A 220 -2.89 11.52 10.47
CA LYS A 220 -3.09 12.26 9.23
C LYS A 220 -3.51 11.35 8.07
N GLN A 221 -2.93 10.15 7.97
CA GLN A 221 -3.32 9.14 6.99
C GLN A 221 -4.78 8.67 7.17
N LYS A 222 -5.21 8.47 8.42
CA LYS A 222 -6.60 8.09 8.72
C LYS A 222 -7.59 9.20 8.34
N GLU A 223 -7.24 10.46 8.58
CA GLU A 223 -8.08 11.58 8.16
C GLU A 223 -8.19 11.65 6.63
N LEU A 224 -7.08 11.47 5.91
CA LEU A 224 -7.10 11.39 4.45
C LEU A 224 -7.96 10.23 3.93
N ILE A 225 -7.81 9.03 4.52
CA ILE A 225 -8.65 7.87 4.17
C ILE A 225 -10.14 8.15 4.44
N LYS A 226 -10.45 8.88 5.49
CA LYS A 226 -11.84 9.26 5.79
C LYS A 226 -12.42 10.16 4.72
N ILE A 227 -11.67 11.18 4.29
CA ILE A 227 -12.07 12.05 3.16
C ILE A 227 -12.32 11.22 1.91
N LEU A 228 -11.37 10.35 1.55
CA LEU A 228 -11.51 9.47 0.39
C LEU A 228 -12.76 8.58 0.49
N LYS A 229 -13.05 8.01 1.65
CA LYS A 229 -14.25 7.18 1.85
C LYS A 229 -15.56 7.95 1.71
N GLU A 230 -15.60 9.18 2.18
CA GLU A 230 -16.79 10.03 2.06
C GLU A 230 -17.07 10.40 0.59
N GLU A 231 -16.01 10.64 -0.18
CA GLU A 231 -16.11 10.92 -1.61
C GLU A 231 -16.50 9.68 -2.43
N PHE A 232 -16.08 8.49 -1.97
CA PHE A 232 -16.32 7.21 -2.67
C PHE A 232 -17.52 6.43 -2.23
N ALA A 233 -18.31 6.92 -1.29
CA ALA A 233 -19.51 6.23 -0.83
C ALA A 233 -20.44 5.83 -1.99
N ASP A 234 -20.39 6.60 -3.09
CA ASP A 234 -21.22 6.39 -4.27
C ASP A 234 -20.50 5.72 -5.46
N SER A 235 -19.18 5.52 -5.41
CA SER A 235 -18.40 4.94 -6.52
C SER A 235 -17.90 3.53 -6.20
N ASN A 236 -18.58 2.55 -6.72
CA ASN A 236 -18.52 1.16 -6.26
C ASN A 236 -17.28 0.34 -6.63
N GLN A 237 -16.13 0.83 -7.18
CA GLN A 237 -15.17 -0.15 -7.72
C GLN A 237 -13.72 0.33 -7.89
N VAL A 238 -12.99 0.47 -6.79
CA VAL A 238 -11.52 0.47 -6.82
C VAL A 238 -10.99 -0.77 -6.12
N ARG A 239 -10.11 -1.55 -6.78
CA ARG A 239 -9.38 -2.66 -6.18
C ARG A 239 -7.88 -2.44 -6.30
N ILE A 240 -7.17 -2.67 -5.21
CA ILE A 240 -5.71 -2.71 -5.17
C ILE A 240 -5.30 -4.13 -4.81
N VAL A 241 -4.37 -4.64 -5.58
CA VAL A 241 -3.88 -6.01 -5.47
C VAL A 241 -2.38 -6.01 -5.25
#